data_01d42573ca9141042e88665d5a44b270
#
_entry.id   01d42573ca9141042e88665d5a44b270
#
_cell.length_a   1.000
_cell.length_b   1.000
_cell.length_c   1.000
_cell.angle_alpha   90.00
_cell.angle_beta   90.00
_cell.angle_gamma   90.00
#
_symmetry.space_group_name_H-M   'P 1'
#
loop_
_entity.id
_entity.type
_entity.pdbx_description
1 polymer ?
#
loop_
_entity_poly.entity_id
_entity_poly.type
_entity_poly.pdbx_seq_one_letter_code
_entity_poly.pdbx_strand_id
1 'polypeptide(L)'
;MQTASTIARLTLLAVGVAGALAAADANAAAFQLKENSAKGLGRAFAGSTAAEGDASVVATNPASMRLLDGTQFQGDVSAISFGAKFRGEGRYANGAPISGGNGGDAGMIAPVPAAYFHVPFGEQDNMHFGVSLSVPFGFKTEYDRDWVGRYNGVKTELQAVDLGAAFSYDVNPYLSFGVGVFAERLDVDLTSAIDGGSAINASAQQRASAAVLAAGGTAAQAAAAARQAAAQAAQLGFSPGSADGYLRIKGDEVSVGYTLGMTVSPVEGTNIAFSYRSKVEHKITDGKADFTMTPAAAAFLAQAAPGTFIDSNGRATITLPASANVSFSHRVNDQWKVMADVSRTAWSKFDQVTVDYDSNQPDSLLPFNYRDTTFASIGTEYRMNDQLTLRGGLAYDQTPTTDAHRDVRVPDTTRKWLSLGLTWAPSEKTEYSVGYTHLFTKDPNITSTSATGNTVTGKYKVTGDVLAASMQYKF
;
A
#
# COMPACT_ATOMS: atom_id res chain seq x y z
N MET A 1 -5.03 42.83 24.38
CA MET A 1 -6.24 41.97 24.47
C MET A 1 -6.53 41.14 23.23
N GLN A 2 -6.05 41.48 22.02
CA GLN A 2 -6.25 40.70 20.80
C GLN A 2 -5.41 39.41 20.73
N THR A 3 -4.20 39.38 21.28
CA THR A 3 -3.31 38.21 21.28
C THR A 3 -3.83 37.02 22.09
N ALA A 4 -4.47 37.27 23.24
CA ALA A 4 -5.04 36.23 24.11
C ALA A 4 -6.23 35.51 23.45
N SER A 5 -7.04 36.22 22.65
CA SER A 5 -8.18 35.65 21.91
C SER A 5 -7.74 34.73 20.75
N THR A 6 -6.61 35.05 20.11
CA THR A 6 -6.06 34.25 18.99
C THR A 6 -5.44 32.96 19.51
N ILE A 7 -4.69 33.02 20.62
CA ILE A 7 -4.11 31.83 21.28
C ILE A 7 -5.22 30.88 21.77
N ALA A 8 -6.29 31.43 22.38
CA ALA A 8 -7.42 30.60 22.85
C ALA A 8 -8.17 29.91 21.68
N ARG A 9 -8.29 30.53 20.51
CA ARG A 9 -8.90 29.92 19.31
C ARG A 9 -8.01 28.84 18.68
N LEU A 10 -6.69 29.03 18.69
CA LEU A 10 -5.73 28.05 18.19
C LEU A 10 -5.65 26.84 19.12
N THR A 11 -5.72 27.06 20.46
CA THR A 11 -5.77 25.97 21.45
C THR A 11 -7.07 25.16 21.32
N LEU A 12 -8.21 25.78 21.03
CA LEU A 12 -9.49 25.10 20.78
C LEU A 12 -9.47 24.27 19.47
N LEU A 13 -8.78 24.73 18.42
CA LEU A 13 -8.59 23.94 17.19
C LEU A 13 -7.66 22.73 17.44
N ALA A 14 -6.56 22.91 18.16
CA ALA A 14 -5.64 21.84 18.51
C ALA A 14 -6.30 20.79 19.44
N VAL A 15 -7.13 21.23 20.40
CA VAL A 15 -7.92 20.35 21.29
C VAL A 15 -9.03 19.64 20.49
N GLY A 16 -9.64 20.30 19.50
CA GLY A 16 -10.64 19.70 18.60
C GLY A 16 -10.04 18.57 17.74
N VAL A 17 -8.84 18.77 17.20
CA VAL A 17 -8.10 17.74 16.43
C VAL A 17 -7.64 16.61 17.36
N ALA A 18 -7.12 16.93 18.54
CA ALA A 18 -6.73 15.91 19.54
C ALA A 18 -7.94 15.12 20.07
N GLY A 19 -9.11 15.75 20.21
CA GLY A 19 -10.37 15.10 20.57
C GLY A 19 -10.92 14.17 19.48
N ALA A 20 -10.76 14.54 18.23
CA ALA A 20 -11.12 13.68 17.08
C ALA A 20 -10.19 12.45 16.97
N LEU A 21 -8.92 12.59 17.37
CA LEU A 21 -7.96 11.47 17.44
C LEU A 21 -8.27 10.48 18.58
N ALA A 22 -8.94 10.92 19.65
CA ALA A 22 -9.28 10.07 20.80
C ALA A 22 -10.54 9.23 20.62
N ALA A 23 -11.41 9.56 19.67
CA ALA A 23 -12.74 8.94 19.48
C ALA A 23 -12.82 7.96 18.31
N ALA A 24 -11.73 7.74 17.54
CA ALA A 24 -11.74 6.83 16.39
C ALA A 24 -11.18 5.45 16.76
N ASP A 25 -12.01 4.42 16.60
CA ASP A 25 -11.55 3.03 16.60
C ASP A 25 -10.50 2.82 15.49
N ALA A 26 -9.40 2.23 15.90
CA ALA A 26 -8.11 2.30 15.26
C ALA A 26 -7.93 1.30 14.10
N ASN A 27 -7.67 1.77 12.88
CA ASN A 27 -7.40 0.94 11.68
C ASN A 27 -6.46 1.63 10.61
N ALA A 28 -5.41 1.03 9.95
CA ALA A 28 -4.29 1.61 9.12
C ALA A 28 -4.30 1.41 7.55
N ALA A 29 -3.41 2.06 6.76
CA ALA A 29 -3.49 2.25 5.30
C ALA A 29 -2.71 1.21 4.46
N ALA A 30 -3.19 0.00 4.29
CA ALA A 30 -2.68 -1.09 3.40
C ALA A 30 -1.22 -0.95 2.89
N PHE A 31 -1.05 -0.56 1.63
CA PHE A 31 0.25 -0.45 0.94
C PHE A 31 0.52 0.94 0.34
N GLN A 32 -0.22 1.98 0.77
CA GLN A 32 0.11 3.36 0.46
C GLN A 32 1.35 3.80 1.25
N LEU A 33 2.34 4.34 0.54
CA LEU A 33 3.57 4.84 1.12
C LEU A 33 3.49 6.37 1.26
N LYS A 34 3.76 6.87 2.47
CA LYS A 34 3.92 8.30 2.75
C LYS A 34 5.40 8.69 2.86
N GLU A 35 6.29 7.72 2.90
CA GLU A 35 7.72 7.81 3.20
C GLU A 35 8.54 8.42 2.07
N ASN A 36 8.09 9.57 1.55
CA ASN A 36 8.63 10.31 0.42
C ASN A 36 9.50 11.53 0.80
N SER A 37 9.68 11.79 2.11
CA SER A 37 10.52 12.89 2.62
C SER A 37 11.04 12.58 4.01
N ALA A 38 12.36 12.74 4.23
CA ALA A 38 12.96 12.60 5.56
C ALA A 38 12.52 13.73 6.51
N LYS A 39 12.32 14.96 5.99
CA LYS A 39 11.74 16.09 6.73
C LYS A 39 10.30 15.76 7.15
N GLY A 40 9.50 15.25 6.20
CA GLY A 40 8.12 14.79 6.45
C GLY A 40 8.05 13.68 7.49
N LEU A 41 8.89 12.65 7.36
CA LEU A 41 8.96 11.54 8.30
C LEU A 41 9.26 12.01 9.72
N GLY A 42 10.22 12.92 9.89
CA GLY A 42 10.62 13.46 11.20
C GLY A 42 9.52 14.19 11.96
N ARG A 43 8.44 14.62 11.30
CA ARG A 43 7.25 15.25 11.88
C ARG A 43 5.96 14.42 11.68
N ALA A 44 6.09 13.11 11.42
CA ALA A 44 4.97 12.20 11.14
C ALA A 44 4.07 12.71 10.00
N PHE A 45 4.65 13.32 8.97
CA PHE A 45 3.97 13.94 7.82
C PHE A 45 2.94 15.03 8.17
N ALA A 46 2.97 15.58 9.40
CA ALA A 46 2.18 16.76 9.74
C ALA A 46 2.59 17.93 8.84
N GLY A 47 1.59 18.62 8.25
CA GLY A 47 1.81 19.69 7.29
C GLY A 47 2.47 19.23 5.98
N SER A 48 2.30 17.99 5.56
CA SER A 48 3.01 17.38 4.42
C SER A 48 2.89 18.19 3.12
N THR A 49 1.75 18.84 2.90
CA THR A 49 1.47 19.64 1.71
C THR A 49 1.44 21.16 1.96
N ALA A 50 1.75 21.61 3.18
CA ALA A 50 1.75 23.02 3.60
C ALA A 50 3.09 23.48 4.21
N ALA A 51 4.09 22.61 4.32
CA ALA A 51 5.36 22.91 4.98
C ALA A 51 6.32 23.65 4.04
N GLU A 52 6.95 24.67 4.58
CA GLU A 52 8.00 25.43 3.89
C GLU A 52 9.28 24.60 3.76
N GLY A 53 9.98 24.71 2.64
CA GLY A 53 11.31 24.18 2.43
C GLY A 53 11.40 22.64 2.27
N ASP A 54 10.30 21.95 1.95
CA ASP A 54 10.28 20.52 1.66
C ASP A 54 9.84 20.29 0.20
N ALA A 55 10.78 19.95 -0.68
CA ALA A 55 10.51 19.86 -2.12
C ALA A 55 9.60 18.68 -2.50
N SER A 56 9.26 17.79 -1.57
CA SER A 56 8.26 16.73 -1.80
C SER A 56 6.88 17.27 -2.19
N VAL A 57 6.60 18.55 -1.93
CA VAL A 57 5.37 19.24 -2.38
C VAL A 57 5.21 19.23 -3.90
N VAL A 58 6.28 19.12 -4.68
CA VAL A 58 6.22 18.97 -6.15
C VAL A 58 5.32 17.80 -6.55
N ALA A 59 5.42 16.66 -5.84
CA ALA A 59 4.58 15.50 -6.10
C ALA A 59 3.24 15.52 -5.36
N THR A 60 3.21 16.09 -4.13
CA THR A 60 2.06 15.94 -3.24
C THR A 60 1.07 17.11 -3.30
N ASN A 61 1.55 18.33 -3.54
CA ASN A 61 0.72 19.54 -3.74
C ASN A 61 1.47 20.58 -4.58
N PRO A 62 1.32 20.59 -5.89
CA PRO A 62 2.03 21.56 -6.74
C PRO A 62 1.85 23.02 -6.36
N ALA A 63 0.68 23.43 -5.81
CA ALA A 63 0.44 24.79 -5.38
C ALA A 63 1.36 25.24 -4.22
N SER A 64 1.92 24.30 -3.48
CA SER A 64 2.84 24.59 -2.37
C SER A 64 4.30 24.76 -2.83
N MET A 65 4.59 24.65 -4.13
CA MET A 65 5.91 25.01 -4.68
C MET A 65 6.27 26.48 -4.40
N ARG A 66 5.28 27.37 -4.22
CA ARG A 66 5.49 28.75 -3.75
C ARG A 66 6.17 28.87 -2.38
N LEU A 67 6.16 27.79 -1.58
CA LEU A 67 6.80 27.72 -0.25
C LEU A 67 8.26 27.26 -0.31
N LEU A 68 8.79 27.09 -1.53
CA LEU A 68 10.17 26.69 -1.80
C LEU A 68 10.99 27.91 -2.23
N ASP A 69 12.21 28.02 -1.69
CA ASP A 69 13.10 29.13 -2.01
C ASP A 69 13.96 28.80 -3.23
N GLY A 70 13.80 29.56 -4.32
CA GLY A 70 14.66 29.50 -5.51
C GLY A 70 14.67 28.13 -6.20
N THR A 71 15.61 27.96 -7.11
CA THR A 71 15.84 26.68 -7.79
C THR A 71 16.51 25.70 -6.85
N GLN A 72 15.95 24.48 -6.73
CA GLN A 72 16.49 23.50 -5.81
C GLN A 72 16.25 22.05 -6.25
N PHE A 73 17.12 21.18 -5.76
CA PHE A 73 17.01 19.73 -5.87
C PHE A 73 16.94 19.12 -4.46
N GLN A 74 16.09 18.13 -4.26
CA GLN A 74 16.03 17.31 -3.05
C GLN A 74 15.99 15.84 -3.43
N GLY A 75 16.85 15.04 -2.81
CA GLY A 75 16.85 13.58 -2.92
C GLY A 75 16.64 12.97 -1.55
N ASP A 76 15.74 11.99 -1.48
CA ASP A 76 15.35 11.26 -0.27
C ASP A 76 15.53 9.75 -0.47
N VAL A 77 15.86 9.05 0.60
CA VAL A 77 15.78 7.60 0.68
C VAL A 77 15.23 7.21 2.05
N SER A 78 14.16 6.41 2.05
CA SER A 78 13.59 5.82 3.25
C SER A 78 13.84 4.31 3.27
N ALA A 79 14.23 3.75 4.41
CA ALA A 79 14.31 2.31 4.65
C ALA A 79 13.16 1.93 5.56
N ILE A 80 12.17 1.20 5.03
CA ILE A 80 11.02 0.70 5.77
C ILE A 80 11.34 -0.72 6.23
N SER A 81 11.46 -0.93 7.54
CA SER A 81 11.57 -2.25 8.15
C SER A 81 10.18 -2.69 8.61
N PHE A 82 9.60 -3.65 7.90
CA PHE A 82 8.30 -4.24 8.22
C PHE A 82 8.48 -5.70 8.62
N GLY A 83 7.90 -6.11 9.76
CA GLY A 83 7.87 -7.49 10.22
C GLY A 83 6.43 -7.99 10.29
N ALA A 84 6.19 -9.24 9.85
CA ALA A 84 4.88 -9.88 9.86
C ALA A 84 5.01 -11.38 10.17
N LYS A 85 4.89 -11.73 11.46
CA LYS A 85 5.02 -13.13 11.94
C LYS A 85 3.65 -13.71 12.23
N PHE A 86 3.24 -14.68 11.42
CA PHE A 86 2.01 -15.45 11.63
C PHE A 86 2.16 -16.46 12.78
N ARG A 87 1.06 -16.70 13.50
CA ARG A 87 0.88 -17.80 14.45
C ARG A 87 -0.55 -18.30 14.37
N GLY A 88 -0.69 -19.58 13.97
CA GLY A 88 -2.02 -20.17 13.80
C GLY A 88 -1.97 -21.54 13.17
N GLU A 89 -3.07 -21.92 12.55
CA GLU A 89 -3.24 -23.22 11.90
C GLU A 89 -3.82 -23.06 10.50
N GLY A 90 -3.57 -24.05 9.64
CA GLY A 90 -4.22 -24.23 8.35
C GLY A 90 -5.08 -25.49 8.33
N ARG A 91 -6.22 -25.43 7.62
CA ARG A 91 -7.10 -26.58 7.42
C ARG A 91 -7.47 -26.72 5.95
N TYR A 92 -7.45 -27.94 5.44
CA TYR A 92 -7.99 -28.26 4.12
C TYR A 92 -9.53 -28.07 4.12
N ALA A 93 -10.14 -27.97 2.95
CA ALA A 93 -11.58 -27.84 2.79
C ALA A 93 -12.39 -28.97 3.47
N ASN A 94 -11.81 -30.15 3.67
CA ASN A 94 -12.40 -31.27 4.41
C ASN A 94 -12.20 -31.21 5.93
N GLY A 95 -11.59 -30.13 6.46
CA GLY A 95 -11.33 -29.90 7.88
C GLY A 95 -10.05 -30.54 8.42
N ALA A 96 -9.32 -31.35 7.64
CA ALA A 96 -8.05 -31.92 8.07
C ALA A 96 -6.96 -30.84 8.22
N PRO A 97 -6.00 -30.99 9.16
CA PRO A 97 -4.97 -29.98 9.36
C PRO A 97 -3.97 -29.97 8.19
N ILE A 98 -3.57 -28.77 7.77
CA ILE A 98 -2.49 -28.58 6.80
C ILE A 98 -1.16 -28.68 7.53
N SER A 99 -0.26 -29.56 7.05
CA SER A 99 1.09 -29.68 7.56
C SER A 99 1.96 -28.49 7.12
N GLY A 100 2.89 -28.08 7.98
CA GLY A 100 3.85 -27.01 7.71
C GLY A 100 4.09 -26.10 8.90
N GLY A 101 4.96 -25.13 8.74
CA GLY A 101 5.29 -24.13 9.75
C GLY A 101 4.39 -22.89 9.67
N ASN A 102 4.75 -21.87 10.47
CA ASN A 102 4.06 -20.57 10.47
C ASN A 102 4.59 -19.60 9.40
N GLY A 103 5.49 -20.00 8.51
CA GLY A 103 5.97 -19.21 7.37
C GLY A 103 7.09 -18.22 7.68
N GLY A 104 7.69 -18.25 8.86
CA GLY A 104 8.79 -17.38 9.23
C GLY A 104 8.35 -15.94 9.55
N ASP A 105 9.18 -14.99 9.15
CA ASP A 105 8.84 -13.55 9.14
C ASP A 105 8.60 -13.12 7.69
N ALA A 106 7.35 -12.92 7.33
CA ALA A 106 6.97 -12.52 5.97
C ALA A 106 7.30 -11.06 5.63
N GLY A 107 7.76 -10.28 6.61
CA GLY A 107 8.19 -8.90 6.42
C GLY A 107 9.57 -8.77 5.79
N MET A 108 9.96 -7.52 5.52
CA MET A 108 11.23 -7.20 4.88
C MET A 108 11.71 -5.77 5.19
N ILE A 109 12.93 -5.46 4.75
CA ILE A 109 13.43 -4.09 4.66
C ILE A 109 13.33 -3.64 3.19
N ALA A 110 12.56 -2.58 2.93
CA ALA A 110 12.36 -2.02 1.60
C ALA A 110 12.96 -0.61 1.52
N PRO A 111 13.86 -0.33 0.55
CA PRO A 111 14.27 1.03 0.24
C PRO A 111 13.20 1.73 -0.61
N VAL A 112 12.87 2.97 -0.25
CA VAL A 112 11.93 3.84 -0.97
C VAL A 112 12.67 5.12 -1.37
N PRO A 113 13.11 5.26 -2.62
CA PRO A 113 13.73 6.47 -3.13
C PRO A 113 12.69 7.52 -3.53
N ALA A 114 13.05 8.81 -3.38
CA ALA A 114 12.32 9.92 -3.97
C ALA A 114 13.29 11.03 -4.40
N ALA A 115 12.92 11.79 -5.43
CA ALA A 115 13.71 12.93 -5.89
C ALA A 115 12.81 14.02 -6.45
N TYR A 116 13.20 15.27 -6.22
CA TYR A 116 12.40 16.44 -6.58
C TYR A 116 13.31 17.53 -7.13
N PHE A 117 12.89 18.16 -8.20
CA PHE A 117 13.50 19.34 -8.75
C PHE A 117 12.44 20.44 -8.86
N HIS A 118 12.80 21.66 -8.48
CA HIS A 118 11.94 22.83 -8.52
C HIS A 118 12.66 24.03 -9.11
N VAL A 119 11.95 24.80 -9.92
CA VAL A 119 12.42 26.08 -10.46
C VAL A 119 11.28 27.10 -10.45
N PRO A 120 11.45 28.25 -9.79
CA PRO A 120 10.55 29.40 -9.94
C PRO A 120 10.89 30.16 -11.22
N PHE A 121 9.91 30.81 -11.83
CA PHE A 121 10.07 31.66 -13.00
C PHE A 121 8.90 32.66 -13.15
N GLY A 122 8.94 33.50 -14.18
CA GLY A 122 7.95 34.54 -14.41
C GLY A 122 8.29 35.85 -13.70
N GLU A 123 7.36 36.79 -13.71
CA GLU A 123 7.54 38.06 -13.01
C GLU A 123 7.42 37.82 -11.51
N GLN A 124 8.43 38.24 -10.73
CA GLN A 124 8.49 38.07 -9.28
C GLN A 124 8.37 36.58 -8.82
N ASP A 125 8.85 35.65 -9.65
CA ASP A 125 8.82 34.22 -9.36
C ASP A 125 7.41 33.65 -9.05
N ASN A 126 6.39 34.20 -9.69
CA ASN A 126 4.99 33.83 -9.45
C ASN A 126 4.53 32.55 -10.18
N MET A 127 5.41 31.92 -10.92
CA MET A 127 5.18 30.63 -11.56
C MET A 127 6.23 29.64 -11.12
N HIS A 128 5.84 28.38 -10.99
CA HIS A 128 6.74 27.32 -10.54
C HIS A 128 6.59 26.11 -11.44
N PHE A 129 7.70 25.48 -11.74
CA PHE A 129 7.75 24.19 -12.41
C PHE A 129 8.55 23.19 -11.56
N GLY A 130 8.11 21.94 -11.54
CA GLY A 130 8.81 20.90 -10.83
C GLY A 130 8.72 19.55 -11.51
N VAL A 131 9.70 18.69 -11.22
CA VAL A 131 9.75 17.29 -11.65
C VAL A 131 9.95 16.44 -10.42
N SER A 132 9.30 15.29 -10.38
CA SER A 132 9.35 14.37 -9.22
C SER A 132 9.52 12.92 -9.65
N LEU A 133 10.28 12.18 -8.86
CA LEU A 133 10.30 10.71 -8.82
C LEU A 133 9.85 10.29 -7.43
N SER A 134 8.84 9.43 -7.31
CA SER A 134 8.35 8.95 -6.00
C SER A 134 7.74 7.56 -6.10
N VAL A 135 7.54 6.91 -4.94
CA VAL A 135 6.96 5.57 -4.83
C VAL A 135 5.72 5.67 -3.93
N PRO A 136 4.53 5.98 -4.49
CA PRO A 136 3.32 6.22 -3.68
C PRO A 136 2.68 4.95 -3.13
N PHE A 137 2.95 3.79 -3.74
CA PHE A 137 2.45 2.49 -3.28
C PHE A 137 3.54 1.44 -3.38
N GLY A 138 3.63 0.59 -2.36
CA GLY A 138 4.58 -0.51 -2.34
C GLY A 138 4.33 -1.45 -1.17
N PHE A 139 4.42 -2.75 -1.45
CA PHE A 139 4.26 -3.78 -0.44
C PHE A 139 4.93 -5.07 -0.88
N LYS A 140 5.53 -5.78 0.09
CA LYS A 140 6.04 -7.13 -0.14
C LYS A 140 5.86 -7.98 1.11
N THR A 141 5.38 -9.21 0.90
CA THR A 141 5.43 -10.30 1.87
C THR A 141 5.99 -11.55 1.20
N GLU A 142 6.75 -12.33 1.95
CA GLU A 142 7.28 -13.61 1.48
C GLU A 142 7.36 -14.59 2.65
N TYR A 143 6.58 -15.68 2.56
CA TYR A 143 6.51 -16.76 3.53
C TYR A 143 7.38 -17.96 3.09
N ASP A 144 7.76 -18.80 4.02
CA ASP A 144 8.32 -20.11 3.70
C ASP A 144 7.35 -20.89 2.79
N ARG A 145 7.88 -21.60 1.79
CA ARG A 145 7.04 -22.26 0.78
C ARG A 145 6.10 -23.33 1.32
N ASP A 146 6.45 -23.96 2.42
CA ASP A 146 5.73 -25.06 3.05
C ASP A 146 4.86 -24.64 4.25
N TRP A 147 4.62 -23.34 4.44
CA TRP A 147 3.82 -22.87 5.55
C TRP A 147 2.34 -23.26 5.43
N VAL A 148 1.64 -23.24 6.57
CA VAL A 148 0.23 -23.71 6.65
C VAL A 148 -0.76 -22.88 5.82
N GLY A 149 -0.43 -21.64 5.45
CA GLY A 149 -1.26 -20.75 4.63
C GLY A 149 -0.82 -20.65 3.15
N ARG A 150 0.05 -21.53 2.66
CA ARG A 150 0.64 -21.47 1.31
C ARG A 150 -0.37 -21.40 0.17
N TYR A 151 -1.56 -21.98 0.34
CA TYR A 151 -2.64 -21.92 -0.66
C TYR A 151 -3.36 -20.58 -0.73
N ASN A 152 -3.22 -19.73 0.31
CA ASN A 152 -3.73 -18.37 0.35
C ASN A 152 -2.71 -17.38 -0.22
N GLY A 153 -1.40 -17.62 -0.02
CA GLY A 153 -0.31 -16.81 -0.55
C GLY A 153 1.04 -17.30 -0.03
N VAL A 154 2.07 -17.19 -0.87
CA VAL A 154 3.48 -17.44 -0.52
C VAL A 154 4.29 -16.18 -0.68
N LYS A 155 4.20 -15.52 -1.84
CA LYS A 155 4.84 -14.24 -2.11
C LYS A 155 3.81 -13.26 -2.67
N THR A 156 3.90 -12.02 -2.23
CA THR A 156 3.17 -10.89 -2.78
C THR A 156 4.13 -9.73 -2.90
N GLU A 157 4.25 -9.16 -4.07
CA GLU A 157 5.02 -7.96 -4.32
C GLU A 157 4.22 -7.05 -5.23
N LEU A 158 4.01 -5.81 -4.80
CA LEU A 158 3.37 -4.75 -5.56
C LEU A 158 4.18 -3.48 -5.36
N GLN A 159 4.53 -2.81 -6.44
CA GLN A 159 5.25 -1.55 -6.41
C GLN A 159 4.73 -0.62 -7.49
N ALA A 160 4.44 0.63 -7.12
CA ALA A 160 4.10 1.69 -8.07
C ALA A 160 5.14 2.81 -7.97
N VAL A 161 5.70 3.19 -9.11
CA VAL A 161 6.69 4.27 -9.23
C VAL A 161 6.15 5.36 -10.13
N ASP A 162 6.17 6.60 -9.63
CA ASP A 162 5.72 7.80 -10.34
C ASP A 162 6.89 8.60 -10.89
N LEU A 163 6.77 9.00 -12.14
CA LEU A 163 7.53 10.09 -12.73
C LEU A 163 6.57 11.22 -13.06
N GLY A 164 6.69 12.34 -12.35
CA GLY A 164 5.75 13.46 -12.42
C GLY A 164 6.36 14.76 -12.89
N ALA A 165 5.51 15.61 -13.48
CA ALA A 165 5.79 17.00 -13.77
C ALA A 165 4.64 17.87 -13.23
N ALA A 166 4.98 19.01 -12.64
CA ALA A 166 4.04 19.87 -11.95
C ALA A 166 4.25 21.35 -12.32
N PHE A 167 3.15 22.08 -12.34
CA PHE A 167 3.12 23.51 -12.58
C PHE A 167 2.22 24.18 -11.53
N SER A 168 2.62 25.38 -11.04
CA SER A 168 1.76 26.20 -10.22
C SER A 168 1.86 27.69 -10.57
N TYR A 169 0.82 28.41 -10.17
CA TYR A 169 0.69 29.84 -10.39
C TYR A 169 0.17 30.54 -9.13
N ASP A 170 0.93 31.55 -8.69
CA ASP A 170 0.57 32.41 -7.57
C ASP A 170 -0.33 33.53 -8.07
N VAL A 171 -1.63 33.41 -7.78
CA VAL A 171 -2.63 34.44 -8.16
C VAL A 171 -2.36 35.75 -7.44
N ASN A 172 -1.89 35.67 -6.20
CA ASN A 172 -1.50 36.79 -5.34
C ASN A 172 -0.65 36.25 -4.16
N PRO A 173 -0.13 37.11 -3.26
CA PRO A 173 0.67 36.67 -2.10
C PRO A 173 -0.05 35.70 -1.15
N TYR A 174 -1.37 35.53 -1.25
CA TYR A 174 -2.17 34.72 -0.33
C TYR A 174 -2.68 33.41 -0.94
N LEU A 175 -2.69 33.27 -2.28
CA LEU A 175 -3.36 32.17 -2.98
C LEU A 175 -2.55 31.66 -4.15
N SER A 176 -2.31 30.36 -4.18
CA SER A 176 -1.71 29.62 -5.29
C SER A 176 -2.58 28.42 -5.70
N PHE A 177 -2.58 28.13 -6.99
CA PHE A 177 -3.10 26.89 -7.57
C PHE A 177 -2.01 26.13 -8.30
N GLY A 178 -2.14 24.80 -8.30
CA GLY A 178 -1.17 23.96 -8.99
C GLY A 178 -1.80 22.69 -9.55
N VAL A 179 -1.19 22.19 -10.60
CA VAL A 179 -1.55 20.94 -11.26
C VAL A 179 -0.29 20.13 -11.54
N GLY A 180 -0.35 18.83 -11.32
CA GLY A 180 0.67 17.88 -11.69
C GLY A 180 0.07 16.77 -12.55
N VAL A 181 0.90 16.20 -13.42
CA VAL A 181 0.61 14.96 -14.15
C VAL A 181 1.75 13.98 -13.89
N PHE A 182 1.46 12.71 -13.80
CA PHE A 182 2.47 11.69 -13.58
C PHE A 182 2.17 10.42 -14.39
N ALA A 183 3.23 9.77 -14.84
CA ALA A 183 3.19 8.40 -15.33
C ALA A 183 3.53 7.48 -14.16
N GLU A 184 2.63 6.53 -13.88
CA GLU A 184 2.78 5.54 -12.81
C GLU A 184 3.01 4.18 -13.42
N ARG A 185 4.18 3.57 -13.14
CA ARG A 185 4.47 2.19 -13.46
C ARG A 185 4.13 1.31 -12.27
N LEU A 186 3.21 0.39 -12.48
CA LEU A 186 2.86 -0.66 -11.53
C LEU A 186 3.55 -1.96 -11.92
N ASP A 187 4.24 -2.60 -10.97
CA ASP A 187 4.80 -3.95 -11.09
C ASP A 187 4.14 -4.85 -10.03
N VAL A 188 3.71 -6.08 -10.42
CA VAL A 188 3.07 -7.07 -9.54
C VAL A 188 3.71 -8.44 -9.73
N ASP A 189 4.00 -9.14 -8.61
CA ASP A 189 4.49 -10.52 -8.58
C ASP A 189 3.84 -11.28 -7.42
N LEU A 190 2.90 -12.18 -7.73
CA LEU A 190 2.14 -12.96 -6.77
C LEU A 190 2.47 -14.45 -6.93
N THR A 191 2.70 -15.15 -5.80
CA THR A 191 2.88 -16.60 -5.80
C THR A 191 2.00 -17.23 -4.74
N SER A 192 1.35 -18.36 -5.08
CA SER A 192 0.63 -19.22 -4.13
C SER A 192 0.85 -20.70 -4.48
N ALA A 193 0.73 -21.56 -3.49
CA ALA A 193 0.69 -23.00 -3.77
C ALA A 193 -0.67 -23.40 -4.36
N ILE A 194 -0.65 -24.46 -5.16
CA ILE A 194 -1.83 -25.14 -5.69
C ILE A 194 -1.96 -26.47 -4.96
N ASP A 195 -3.09 -26.74 -4.32
CA ASP A 195 -3.41 -28.06 -3.78
C ASP A 195 -3.75 -29.01 -4.96
N GLY A 196 -2.72 -29.62 -5.53
CA GLY A 196 -2.84 -30.50 -6.69
C GLY A 196 -3.70 -31.72 -6.42
N GLY A 197 -3.61 -32.27 -5.21
CA GLY A 197 -4.44 -33.41 -4.81
C GLY A 197 -5.94 -33.04 -4.76
N SER A 198 -6.28 -31.90 -4.18
CA SER A 198 -7.66 -31.39 -4.18
C SER A 198 -8.15 -31.04 -5.58
N ALA A 199 -7.31 -30.45 -6.43
CA ALA A 199 -7.66 -30.11 -7.81
C ALA A 199 -7.98 -31.35 -8.65
N ILE A 200 -7.15 -32.41 -8.51
CA ILE A 200 -7.37 -33.70 -9.18
C ILE A 200 -8.66 -34.35 -8.69
N ASN A 201 -8.87 -34.39 -7.37
CA ASN A 201 -10.09 -34.94 -6.80
C ASN A 201 -11.34 -34.20 -7.33
N ALA A 202 -11.35 -32.88 -7.34
CA ALA A 202 -12.45 -32.06 -7.83
C ALA A 202 -12.72 -32.36 -9.34
N SER A 203 -11.68 -32.39 -10.16
CA SER A 203 -11.79 -32.70 -11.59
C SER A 203 -12.32 -34.12 -11.84
N ALA A 204 -11.86 -35.12 -11.10
CA ALA A 204 -12.35 -36.49 -11.20
C ALA A 204 -13.83 -36.60 -10.82
N GLN A 205 -14.24 -35.96 -9.72
CA GLN A 205 -15.62 -35.91 -9.28
C GLN A 205 -16.55 -35.24 -10.30
N GLN A 206 -16.13 -34.09 -10.83
CA GLN A 206 -16.89 -33.34 -11.83
C GLN A 206 -17.12 -34.17 -13.10
N ARG A 207 -16.06 -34.82 -13.61
CA ARG A 207 -16.18 -35.69 -14.81
C ARG A 207 -17.09 -36.88 -14.58
N ALA A 208 -16.95 -37.59 -13.45
CA ALA A 208 -17.77 -38.74 -13.12
C ALA A 208 -19.26 -38.34 -12.97
N SER A 209 -19.53 -37.23 -12.31
CA SER A 209 -20.87 -36.66 -12.17
C SER A 209 -21.48 -36.27 -13.53
N ALA A 210 -20.73 -35.52 -14.34
CA ALA A 210 -21.17 -35.07 -15.66
C ALA A 210 -21.47 -36.26 -16.61
N ALA A 211 -20.64 -37.32 -16.60
CA ALA A 211 -20.85 -38.50 -17.40
C ALA A 211 -22.15 -39.22 -17.05
N VAL A 212 -22.48 -39.35 -15.77
CA VAL A 212 -23.74 -39.96 -15.33
C VAL A 212 -24.95 -39.12 -15.74
N LEU A 213 -24.90 -37.81 -15.59
CA LEU A 213 -25.98 -36.90 -15.96
C LEU A 213 -26.18 -36.89 -17.49
N ALA A 214 -25.09 -36.89 -18.30
CA ALA A 214 -25.16 -36.96 -19.75
C ALA A 214 -25.76 -38.28 -20.25
N ALA A 215 -25.59 -39.37 -19.49
CA ALA A 215 -26.23 -40.68 -19.78
C ALA A 215 -27.68 -40.77 -19.27
N GLY A 216 -28.31 -39.70 -18.80
CA GLY A 216 -29.68 -39.66 -18.30
C GLY A 216 -29.83 -40.18 -16.86
N GLY A 217 -28.75 -40.32 -16.09
CA GLY A 217 -28.77 -40.72 -14.73
C GLY A 217 -29.29 -39.63 -13.76
N THR A 218 -29.68 -40.06 -12.58
CA THR A 218 -30.20 -39.15 -11.56
C THR A 218 -29.09 -38.38 -10.83
N ALA A 219 -29.42 -37.27 -10.17
CA ALA A 219 -28.49 -36.51 -9.34
C ALA A 219 -27.88 -37.38 -8.19
N ALA A 220 -28.64 -38.34 -7.65
CA ALA A 220 -28.14 -39.27 -6.65
C ALA A 220 -27.09 -40.23 -7.20
N GLN A 221 -27.27 -40.72 -8.42
CA GLN A 221 -26.30 -41.57 -9.12
C GLN A 221 -25.05 -40.78 -9.47
N ALA A 222 -25.20 -39.52 -9.93
CA ALA A 222 -24.06 -38.61 -10.24
C ALA A 222 -23.24 -38.34 -8.94
N ALA A 223 -23.91 -38.08 -7.81
CA ALA A 223 -23.23 -37.89 -6.54
C ALA A 223 -22.52 -39.16 -6.04
N ALA A 224 -23.07 -40.35 -6.29
CA ALA A 224 -22.40 -41.62 -5.95
C ALA A 224 -21.14 -41.83 -6.82
N ALA A 225 -21.23 -41.58 -8.14
CA ALA A 225 -20.12 -41.67 -9.07
C ALA A 225 -18.99 -40.67 -8.71
N ALA A 226 -19.35 -39.44 -8.31
CA ALA A 226 -18.39 -38.43 -7.86
C ALA A 226 -17.62 -38.92 -6.62
N ARG A 227 -18.30 -39.47 -5.61
CA ARG A 227 -17.64 -40.03 -4.41
C ARG A 227 -16.70 -41.21 -4.75
N GLN A 228 -17.14 -42.09 -5.65
CA GLN A 228 -16.29 -43.19 -6.10
C GLN A 228 -15.04 -42.69 -6.83
N ALA A 229 -15.17 -41.68 -7.70
CA ALA A 229 -14.04 -41.08 -8.39
C ALA A 229 -13.04 -40.42 -7.41
N ALA A 230 -13.55 -39.73 -6.38
CA ALA A 230 -12.71 -39.18 -5.31
C ALA A 230 -11.94 -40.26 -4.54
N ALA A 231 -12.60 -41.39 -4.21
CA ALA A 231 -11.95 -42.50 -3.52
C ALA A 231 -10.88 -43.16 -4.39
N GLN A 232 -11.11 -43.30 -5.71
CA GLN A 232 -10.10 -43.80 -6.65
C GLN A 232 -8.91 -42.86 -6.77
N ALA A 233 -9.13 -41.54 -6.86
CA ALA A 233 -8.05 -40.55 -6.87
C ALA A 233 -7.20 -40.63 -5.61
N ALA A 234 -7.83 -40.78 -4.44
CA ALA A 234 -7.13 -40.93 -3.16
C ALA A 234 -6.30 -42.22 -3.12
N GLN A 235 -6.78 -43.37 -3.68
CA GLN A 235 -6.01 -44.61 -3.78
C GLN A 235 -4.79 -44.46 -4.72
N LEU A 236 -4.85 -43.58 -5.71
CA LEU A 236 -3.72 -43.21 -6.58
C LEU A 236 -2.76 -42.23 -5.94
N GLY A 237 -2.96 -41.85 -4.66
CA GLY A 237 -2.09 -40.94 -3.92
C GLY A 237 -2.48 -39.46 -4.03
N PHE A 238 -3.59 -39.13 -4.67
CA PHE A 238 -4.08 -37.76 -4.81
C PHE A 238 -5.09 -37.42 -3.69
N SER A 239 -4.60 -37.09 -2.51
CA SER A 239 -5.37 -36.55 -1.38
C SER A 239 -5.06 -35.06 -1.19
N PRO A 240 -5.91 -34.30 -0.47
CA PRO A 240 -5.60 -32.91 -0.12
C PRO A 240 -4.17 -32.76 0.42
N GLY A 241 -3.42 -31.79 -0.14
CA GLY A 241 -2.02 -31.54 0.19
C GLY A 241 -1.00 -32.48 -0.41
N SER A 242 -1.43 -33.46 -1.21
CA SER A 242 -0.52 -34.25 -2.03
C SER A 242 -0.31 -33.58 -3.40
N ALA A 243 0.86 -33.77 -4.00
CA ALA A 243 1.16 -33.26 -5.35
C ALA A 243 0.99 -31.73 -5.47
N ASP A 244 1.38 -30.98 -4.44
CA ASP A 244 1.37 -29.51 -4.46
C ASP A 244 2.12 -28.96 -5.67
N GLY A 245 1.51 -27.97 -6.32
CA GLY A 245 2.10 -27.14 -7.35
C GLY A 245 2.23 -25.70 -6.88
N TYR A 246 2.63 -24.82 -7.80
CA TYR A 246 2.69 -23.36 -7.58
C TYR A 246 2.14 -22.61 -8.77
N LEU A 247 1.43 -21.53 -8.49
CA LEU A 247 1.05 -20.50 -9.45
C LEU A 247 1.85 -19.24 -9.15
N ARG A 248 2.48 -18.69 -10.17
CA ARG A 248 3.09 -17.36 -10.13
C ARG A 248 2.44 -16.47 -11.16
N ILE A 249 1.95 -15.32 -10.73
CA ILE A 249 1.34 -14.30 -11.60
C ILE A 249 2.25 -13.08 -11.59
N LYS A 250 2.64 -12.61 -12.77
CA LYS A 250 3.42 -11.38 -12.96
C LYS A 250 2.74 -10.49 -13.97
N GLY A 251 2.86 -9.18 -13.75
CA GLY A 251 2.42 -8.19 -14.71
C GLY A 251 2.94 -6.81 -14.36
N ASP A 252 3.08 -5.99 -15.37
CA ASP A 252 3.40 -4.58 -15.22
C ASP A 252 2.58 -3.76 -16.21
N GLU A 253 2.36 -2.48 -15.88
CA GLU A 253 1.62 -1.54 -16.71
C GLU A 253 2.00 -0.11 -16.34
N VAL A 254 1.97 0.78 -17.35
CA VAL A 254 2.18 2.22 -17.16
C VAL A 254 0.88 2.95 -17.44
N SER A 255 0.37 3.64 -16.43
CA SER A 255 -0.84 4.45 -16.52
C SER A 255 -0.57 5.91 -16.11
N VAL A 256 -1.50 6.81 -16.39
CA VAL A 256 -1.35 8.25 -16.12
C VAL A 256 -2.34 8.70 -15.07
N GLY A 257 -1.85 9.51 -14.14
CA GLY A 257 -2.65 10.20 -13.14
C GLY A 257 -2.36 11.68 -13.07
N TYR A 258 -3.09 12.38 -12.20
CA TYR A 258 -2.91 13.80 -11.97
C TYR A 258 -3.05 14.17 -10.49
N THR A 259 -2.45 15.32 -10.13
CA THR A 259 -2.55 15.95 -8.82
C THR A 259 -3.07 17.36 -8.99
N LEU A 260 -4.01 17.77 -8.14
CA LEU A 260 -4.50 19.15 -8.04
C LEU A 260 -4.13 19.71 -6.69
N GLY A 261 -3.75 20.98 -6.66
CA GLY A 261 -3.34 21.66 -5.46
C GLY A 261 -3.90 23.07 -5.31
N MET A 262 -4.13 23.47 -4.06
CA MET A 262 -4.42 24.84 -3.66
C MET A 262 -3.69 25.13 -2.36
N THR A 263 -3.06 26.29 -2.27
CA THR A 263 -2.41 26.77 -1.05
C THR A 263 -2.86 28.17 -0.73
N VAL A 264 -3.28 28.38 0.52
CA VAL A 264 -3.73 29.66 1.05
C VAL A 264 -2.84 30.07 2.21
N SER A 265 -2.26 31.27 2.14
CA SER A 265 -1.40 31.88 3.18
C SER A 265 -2.11 33.13 3.75
N PRO A 266 -3.10 32.96 4.64
CA PRO A 266 -4.00 34.06 5.05
C PRO A 266 -3.30 35.15 5.87
N VAL A 267 -2.23 34.79 6.56
CA VAL A 267 -1.33 35.68 7.30
C VAL A 267 0.10 35.12 7.22
N GLU A 268 1.07 35.99 7.44
CA GLU A 268 2.47 35.58 7.43
C GLU A 268 2.73 34.41 8.39
N GLY A 269 3.49 33.40 7.92
CA GLY A 269 3.82 32.21 8.69
C GLY A 269 2.68 31.21 8.85
N THR A 270 1.51 31.42 8.20
CA THR A 270 0.38 30.45 8.22
C THR A 270 0.07 29.97 6.83
N ASN A 271 0.13 28.67 6.61
CA ASN A 271 -0.23 28.04 5.34
C ASN A 271 -1.31 26.98 5.57
N ILE A 272 -2.34 26.99 4.73
CA ILE A 272 -3.38 25.97 4.63
C ILE A 272 -3.36 25.44 3.21
N ALA A 273 -3.21 24.14 3.07
CA ALA A 273 -3.07 23.52 1.76
C ALA A 273 -4.11 22.40 1.57
N PHE A 274 -4.62 22.32 0.35
CA PHE A 274 -5.52 21.27 -0.10
C PHE A 274 -4.89 20.58 -1.30
N SER A 275 -4.87 19.27 -1.30
CA SER A 275 -4.43 18.51 -2.45
C SER A 275 -5.32 17.31 -2.74
N TYR A 276 -5.38 16.93 -4.01
CA TYR A 276 -6.09 15.77 -4.51
C TYR A 276 -5.21 15.04 -5.50
N ARG A 277 -5.00 13.74 -5.26
CA ARG A 277 -4.39 12.81 -6.21
C ARG A 277 -5.48 11.94 -6.82
N SER A 278 -5.51 11.83 -8.14
CA SER A 278 -6.46 10.98 -8.86
C SER A 278 -6.26 9.50 -8.54
N LYS A 279 -7.30 8.68 -8.69
CA LYS A 279 -7.14 7.24 -8.86
C LYS A 279 -6.34 6.96 -10.13
N VAL A 280 -5.63 5.83 -10.15
CA VAL A 280 -4.96 5.30 -11.35
C VAL A 280 -5.46 3.89 -11.61
N GLU A 281 -5.92 3.62 -12.82
CA GLU A 281 -6.41 2.32 -13.25
C GLU A 281 -5.39 1.68 -14.19
N HIS A 282 -4.76 0.59 -13.73
CA HIS A 282 -3.79 -0.20 -14.48
C HIS A 282 -4.49 -1.40 -15.12
N LYS A 283 -4.46 -1.46 -16.45
CA LYS A 283 -5.04 -2.56 -17.25
C LYS A 283 -3.91 -3.44 -17.78
N ILE A 284 -3.46 -4.37 -16.96
CA ILE A 284 -2.44 -5.35 -17.33
C ILE A 284 -3.07 -6.30 -18.36
N THR A 285 -2.55 -6.31 -19.60
CA THR A 285 -3.10 -7.07 -20.73
C THR A 285 -2.24 -8.26 -21.16
N ASP A 286 -0.97 -8.28 -20.76
CA ASP A 286 0.04 -9.27 -21.14
C ASP A 286 0.74 -9.89 -19.92
N GLY A 287 0.06 -9.92 -18.79
CA GLY A 287 0.52 -10.61 -17.59
C GLY A 287 0.83 -12.08 -17.85
N LYS A 288 1.73 -12.66 -17.08
CA LYS A 288 2.16 -14.05 -17.16
C LYS A 288 1.64 -14.84 -15.96
N ALA A 289 1.08 -16.01 -16.24
CA ALA A 289 0.68 -16.99 -15.24
C ALA A 289 1.48 -18.28 -15.48
N ASP A 290 2.46 -18.52 -14.60
CA ASP A 290 3.34 -19.68 -14.67
C ASP A 290 2.84 -20.75 -13.69
N PHE A 291 2.52 -21.95 -14.19
CA PHE A 291 2.04 -23.07 -13.39
C PHE A 291 3.13 -24.14 -13.27
N THR A 292 3.52 -24.47 -12.06
CA THR A 292 4.45 -25.55 -11.79
C THR A 292 3.71 -26.67 -11.07
N MET A 293 3.52 -27.81 -11.71
CA MET A 293 2.86 -28.99 -11.17
C MET A 293 3.82 -30.17 -11.11
N THR A 294 3.58 -31.15 -10.21
CA THR A 294 4.30 -32.41 -10.27
C THR A 294 3.98 -33.15 -11.58
N PRO A 295 4.93 -33.91 -12.18
CA PRO A 295 4.69 -34.61 -13.44
C PRO A 295 3.44 -35.50 -13.44
N ALA A 296 3.18 -36.19 -12.30
CA ALA A 296 2.00 -37.05 -12.15
C ALA A 296 0.69 -36.25 -12.14
N ALA A 297 0.66 -35.10 -11.41
CA ALA A 297 -0.50 -34.23 -11.38
C ALA A 297 -0.75 -33.57 -12.75
N ALA A 298 0.30 -33.09 -13.41
CA ALA A 298 0.21 -32.48 -14.73
C ALA A 298 -0.35 -33.49 -15.77
N ALA A 299 0.14 -34.74 -15.78
CA ALA A 299 -0.34 -35.79 -16.67
C ALA A 299 -1.82 -36.14 -16.43
N PHE A 300 -2.25 -36.19 -15.16
CA PHE A 300 -3.65 -36.45 -14.82
C PHE A 300 -4.56 -35.27 -15.23
N LEU A 301 -4.18 -34.04 -14.88
CA LEU A 301 -4.97 -32.83 -15.19
C LEU A 301 -5.05 -32.56 -16.69
N ALA A 302 -4.02 -32.85 -17.47
CA ALA A 302 -4.05 -32.75 -18.92
C ALA A 302 -5.17 -33.60 -19.56
N GLN A 303 -5.51 -34.73 -18.92
CA GLN A 303 -6.63 -35.58 -19.35
C GLN A 303 -7.96 -35.21 -18.69
N ALA A 304 -7.92 -34.85 -17.39
CA ALA A 304 -9.13 -34.61 -16.60
C ALA A 304 -9.71 -33.21 -16.81
N ALA A 305 -8.88 -32.20 -17.02
CA ALA A 305 -9.24 -30.81 -17.20
C ALA A 305 -8.33 -30.15 -18.26
N PRO A 306 -8.48 -30.50 -19.56
CA PRO A 306 -7.59 -30.04 -20.61
C PRO A 306 -7.54 -28.51 -20.68
N GLY A 307 -6.32 -27.95 -20.76
CA GLY A 307 -6.09 -26.51 -20.84
C GLY A 307 -6.13 -25.78 -19.50
N THR A 308 -6.20 -26.50 -18.36
CA THR A 308 -6.02 -25.91 -17.02
C THR A 308 -4.64 -26.22 -16.48
N PHE A 309 -4.18 -25.38 -15.51
CA PHE A 309 -2.87 -25.53 -14.83
C PHE A 309 -1.66 -25.60 -15.78
N ILE A 310 -1.75 -24.87 -16.90
CA ILE A 310 -0.69 -24.68 -17.89
C ILE A 310 -0.31 -23.21 -17.98
N ASP A 311 0.94 -22.94 -18.30
CA ASP A 311 1.42 -21.58 -18.51
C ASP A 311 0.58 -20.86 -19.56
N SER A 312 0.18 -19.64 -19.24
CA SER A 312 -0.63 -18.80 -20.13
C SER A 312 -0.38 -17.32 -19.88
N ASN A 313 -0.86 -16.48 -20.79
CA ASN A 313 -1.03 -15.07 -20.45
C ASN A 313 -2.26 -14.91 -19.56
N GLY A 314 -2.34 -13.74 -18.91
CA GLY A 314 -3.48 -13.35 -18.11
C GLY A 314 -3.69 -11.85 -18.13
N ARG A 315 -4.91 -11.43 -17.86
CA ARG A 315 -5.32 -10.02 -17.80
C ARG A 315 -5.84 -9.70 -16.40
N ALA A 316 -5.53 -8.50 -15.93
CA ALA A 316 -6.07 -8.01 -14.67
C ALA A 316 -6.24 -6.49 -14.70
N THR A 317 -7.22 -5.97 -14.00
CA THR A 317 -7.36 -4.54 -13.75
C THR A 317 -7.12 -4.27 -12.27
N ILE A 318 -6.17 -3.37 -11.98
CA ILE A 318 -5.84 -2.94 -10.62
C ILE A 318 -6.07 -1.44 -10.54
N THR A 319 -6.94 -1.01 -9.62
CA THR A 319 -7.21 0.43 -9.40
C THR A 319 -6.57 0.90 -8.11
N LEU A 320 -5.51 1.69 -8.21
CA LEU A 320 -4.92 2.38 -7.07
C LEU A 320 -5.79 3.58 -6.66
N PRO A 321 -6.04 3.81 -5.36
CA PRO A 321 -7.07 4.72 -4.90
C PRO A 321 -6.70 6.19 -5.05
N ALA A 322 -7.72 7.04 -5.24
CA ALA A 322 -7.58 8.48 -5.09
C ALA A 322 -7.37 8.87 -3.63
N SER A 323 -6.73 10.01 -3.39
CA SER A 323 -6.60 10.58 -2.06
C SER A 323 -6.81 12.09 -2.06
N ALA A 324 -7.36 12.60 -0.97
CA ALA A 324 -7.49 14.03 -0.71
C ALA A 324 -6.82 14.36 0.63
N ASN A 325 -6.16 15.51 0.69
CA ASN A 325 -5.41 15.94 1.85
C ASN A 325 -5.73 17.39 2.21
N VAL A 326 -5.74 17.69 3.50
CA VAL A 326 -5.76 19.02 4.07
C VAL A 326 -4.61 19.14 5.06
N SER A 327 -3.73 20.10 4.82
CA SER A 327 -2.59 20.39 5.68
C SER A 327 -2.64 21.80 6.25
N PHE A 328 -2.10 21.94 7.43
CA PHE A 328 -1.94 23.21 8.14
C PHE A 328 -0.50 23.34 8.63
N SER A 329 0.08 24.53 8.48
CA SER A 329 1.36 24.92 9.04
C SER A 329 1.28 26.33 9.61
N HIS A 330 1.81 26.56 10.82
CA HIS A 330 1.85 27.88 11.43
C HIS A 330 3.16 28.10 12.17
N ARG A 331 3.83 29.23 11.86
CA ARG A 331 5.02 29.71 12.58
C ARG A 331 4.57 30.47 13.83
N VAL A 332 4.74 29.84 14.98
CA VAL A 332 4.38 30.44 16.29
C VAL A 332 5.31 31.58 16.68
N ASN A 333 6.61 31.42 16.36
CA ASN A 333 7.67 32.40 16.50
C ASN A 333 8.87 31.96 15.65
N ASP A 334 10.01 32.65 15.74
CA ASP A 334 11.21 32.38 14.93
C ASP A 334 11.81 30.97 15.17
N GLN A 335 11.50 30.33 16.30
CA GLN A 335 12.01 29.01 16.64
C GLN A 335 10.98 27.88 16.45
N TRP A 336 9.71 28.15 16.68
CA TRP A 336 8.67 27.11 16.73
C TRP A 336 7.69 27.20 15.57
N LYS A 337 7.49 26.07 14.90
CA LYS A 337 6.45 25.85 13.90
C LYS A 337 5.60 24.65 14.33
N VAL A 338 4.28 24.77 14.22
CA VAL A 338 3.32 23.69 14.50
C VAL A 338 2.57 23.33 13.24
N MET A 339 2.26 22.06 13.07
CA MET A 339 1.68 21.53 11.84
C MET A 339 0.65 20.45 12.14
N ALA A 340 -0.32 20.30 11.24
CA ALA A 340 -1.29 19.23 11.25
C ALA A 340 -1.61 18.78 9.82
N ASP A 341 -2.06 17.53 9.70
CA ASP A 341 -2.42 16.94 8.43
C ASP A 341 -3.62 15.98 8.60
N VAL A 342 -4.55 16.00 7.66
CA VAL A 342 -5.61 15.01 7.55
C VAL A 342 -5.75 14.62 6.09
N SER A 343 -5.65 13.31 5.81
CA SER A 343 -5.90 12.79 4.47
C SER A 343 -6.94 11.67 4.47
N ARG A 344 -7.70 11.59 3.38
CA ARG A 344 -8.67 10.54 3.11
C ARG A 344 -8.27 9.80 1.85
N THR A 345 -8.18 8.47 1.91
CA THR A 345 -7.85 7.60 0.77
C THR A 345 -9.05 6.71 0.45
N ALA A 346 -9.46 6.69 -0.82
CA ALA A 346 -10.66 6.00 -1.32
C ALA A 346 -10.40 4.50 -1.57
N TRP A 347 -9.94 3.78 -0.55
CA TRP A 347 -9.61 2.36 -0.63
C TRP A 347 -10.79 1.44 -0.96
N SER A 348 -12.04 1.89 -0.76
CA SER A 348 -13.24 1.15 -1.17
C SER A 348 -13.32 0.89 -2.68
N LYS A 349 -12.44 1.49 -3.48
CA LYS A 349 -12.29 1.21 -4.91
C LYS A 349 -11.35 0.03 -5.20
N PHE A 350 -10.59 -0.42 -4.18
CA PHE A 350 -9.78 -1.64 -4.21
C PHE A 350 -10.58 -2.78 -3.57
N ASP A 351 -11.65 -3.18 -4.26
CA ASP A 351 -12.61 -4.16 -3.77
C ASP A 351 -12.19 -5.59 -4.10
N GLN A 352 -11.87 -5.83 -5.39
CA GLN A 352 -11.52 -7.14 -5.91
C GLN A 352 -10.54 -7.01 -7.07
N VAL A 353 -9.58 -7.93 -7.15
CA VAL A 353 -8.75 -8.14 -8.33
C VAL A 353 -9.13 -9.48 -8.96
N THR A 354 -9.48 -9.48 -10.24
CA THR A 354 -9.76 -10.68 -11.04
C THR A 354 -8.62 -10.87 -12.03
N VAL A 355 -8.07 -12.08 -12.06
CA VAL A 355 -7.12 -12.50 -13.11
C VAL A 355 -7.84 -13.42 -14.07
N ASP A 356 -8.02 -12.98 -15.30
CA ASP A 356 -8.61 -13.69 -16.43
C ASP A 356 -7.46 -14.33 -17.24
N TYR A 357 -7.51 -15.62 -17.48
CA TYR A 357 -6.47 -16.39 -18.17
C TYR A 357 -6.82 -16.66 -19.62
N ASP A 358 -5.82 -16.61 -20.52
CA ASP A 358 -5.99 -16.98 -21.93
C ASP A 358 -6.14 -18.50 -22.15
N SER A 359 -5.98 -19.31 -21.09
CA SER A 359 -6.19 -20.75 -21.08
C SER A 359 -7.61 -21.12 -20.60
N ASN A 360 -7.90 -22.43 -20.48
CA ASN A 360 -9.16 -22.89 -19.88
C ASN A 360 -9.15 -22.82 -18.33
N GLN A 361 -8.13 -22.22 -17.73
CA GLN A 361 -8.07 -22.02 -16.28
C GLN A 361 -9.19 -21.07 -15.84
N PRO A 362 -10.01 -21.44 -14.86
CA PRO A 362 -10.99 -20.52 -14.27
C PRO A 362 -10.33 -19.27 -13.70
N ASP A 363 -11.01 -18.13 -13.81
CA ASP A 363 -10.53 -16.86 -13.27
C ASP A 363 -10.14 -16.96 -11.79
N SER A 364 -9.06 -16.30 -11.43
CA SER A 364 -8.68 -16.14 -10.03
C SER A 364 -9.27 -14.87 -9.46
N LEU A 365 -10.09 -15.03 -8.43
CA LEU A 365 -10.70 -13.91 -7.70
C LEU A 365 -9.93 -13.66 -6.39
N LEU A 366 -9.46 -12.42 -6.22
CA LEU A 366 -8.79 -11.94 -5.01
C LEU A 366 -9.64 -10.84 -4.36
N PRO A 367 -10.58 -11.20 -3.45
CA PRO A 367 -11.43 -10.22 -2.79
C PRO A 367 -10.65 -9.54 -1.65
N PHE A 368 -10.62 -8.21 -1.66
CA PHE A 368 -10.01 -7.40 -0.61
C PHE A 368 -11.08 -6.72 0.25
N ASN A 369 -12.19 -6.29 -0.34
CA ASN A 369 -13.31 -5.62 0.34
C ASN A 369 -12.83 -4.49 1.26
N TYR A 370 -11.92 -3.64 0.75
CA TYR A 370 -11.33 -2.56 1.51
C TYR A 370 -12.32 -1.43 1.76
N ARG A 371 -12.12 -0.69 2.83
CA ARG A 371 -12.88 0.52 3.19
C ARG A 371 -12.00 1.75 3.10
N ASP A 372 -12.59 2.89 2.85
CA ASP A 372 -11.89 4.17 2.85
C ASP A 372 -11.21 4.43 4.19
N THR A 373 -9.99 5.02 4.14
CA THR A 373 -9.17 5.26 5.32
C THR A 373 -8.93 6.74 5.56
N THR A 374 -8.64 7.07 6.81
CA THR A 374 -8.20 8.38 7.25
C THR A 374 -6.80 8.25 7.86
N PHE A 375 -5.91 9.16 7.46
CA PHE A 375 -4.66 9.43 8.14
C PHE A 375 -4.77 10.80 8.79
N ALA A 376 -4.28 10.96 10.02
CA ALA A 376 -4.23 12.23 10.71
C ALA A 376 -2.92 12.35 11.47
N SER A 377 -2.29 13.53 11.45
CA SER A 377 -1.05 13.78 12.18
C SER A 377 -0.96 15.19 12.74
N ILE A 378 -0.15 15.32 13.78
CA ILE A 378 0.29 16.58 14.36
C ILE A 378 1.80 16.54 14.53
N GLY A 379 2.47 17.67 14.32
CA GLY A 379 3.92 17.74 14.42
C GLY A 379 4.42 19.14 14.68
N THR A 380 5.71 19.21 14.98
CA THR A 380 6.39 20.47 15.26
C THR A 380 7.81 20.47 14.72
N GLU A 381 8.30 21.67 14.39
CA GLU A 381 9.71 21.95 14.14
C GLU A 381 10.20 22.96 15.17
N TYR A 382 11.41 22.70 15.69
CA TYR A 382 12.13 23.59 16.58
C TYR A 382 13.47 23.96 15.97
N ARG A 383 13.62 25.21 15.56
CA ARG A 383 14.88 25.77 15.07
C ARG A 383 15.76 26.12 16.26
N MET A 384 16.77 25.26 16.54
CA MET A 384 17.70 25.51 17.62
C MET A 384 18.62 26.70 17.34
N ASN A 385 19.08 26.79 16.07
CA ASN A 385 19.90 27.86 15.50
C ASN A 385 19.77 27.84 13.97
N ASP A 386 20.56 28.64 13.26
CA ASP A 386 20.53 28.76 11.81
C ASP A 386 20.91 27.47 11.06
N GLN A 387 21.62 26.56 11.73
CA GLN A 387 22.11 25.32 11.12
C GLN A 387 21.35 24.09 11.58
N LEU A 388 20.61 24.14 12.67
CA LEU A 388 20.05 22.94 13.29
C LEU A 388 18.56 23.08 13.60
N THR A 389 17.75 22.20 13.01
CA THR A 389 16.31 22.09 13.24
C THR A 389 15.97 20.71 13.73
N LEU A 390 15.24 20.62 14.84
CA LEU A 390 14.67 19.38 15.39
C LEU A 390 13.21 19.25 14.95
N ARG A 391 12.74 18.01 14.82
CA ARG A 391 11.35 17.68 14.48
C ARG A 391 10.80 16.61 15.39
N GLY A 392 9.50 16.68 15.65
CA GLY A 392 8.76 15.65 16.35
C GLY A 392 7.33 15.59 15.86
N GLY A 393 6.74 14.39 15.85
CA GLY A 393 5.37 14.22 15.39
C GLY A 393 4.72 12.95 15.86
N LEU A 394 3.39 12.97 15.85
CA LEU A 394 2.52 11.85 16.13
C LEU A 394 1.54 11.69 14.97
N ALA A 395 1.28 10.45 14.56
CA ALA A 395 0.23 10.19 13.60
C ALA A 395 -0.63 8.98 13.96
N TYR A 396 -1.79 8.99 13.37
CA TYR A 396 -2.77 7.94 13.38
C TYR A 396 -3.07 7.55 11.93
N ASP A 397 -2.88 6.28 11.60
CA ASP A 397 -2.93 5.77 10.25
C ASP A 397 -3.88 4.55 10.17
N GLN A 398 -5.01 4.72 9.49
CA GLN A 398 -6.15 3.81 9.47
C GLN A 398 -6.01 2.68 8.43
N THR A 399 -6.14 1.36 8.81
CA THR A 399 -6.16 0.21 7.87
C THR A 399 -7.45 0.14 7.05
N PRO A 400 -7.40 -0.17 5.75
CA PRO A 400 -8.61 -0.40 4.97
C PRO A 400 -9.24 -1.77 5.22
N THR A 401 -8.48 -2.75 5.74
CA THR A 401 -8.98 -4.10 5.97
C THR A 401 -9.66 -4.26 7.34
N THR A 402 -10.45 -5.30 7.49
CA THR A 402 -11.06 -5.74 8.76
C THR A 402 -10.60 -7.15 9.07
N ASP A 403 -10.80 -7.64 10.30
CA ASP A 403 -10.44 -9.02 10.66
C ASP A 403 -11.12 -10.07 9.78
N ALA A 404 -12.32 -9.77 9.26
CA ALA A 404 -13.08 -10.65 8.37
C ALA A 404 -12.56 -10.67 6.91
N HIS A 405 -11.85 -9.62 6.49
CA HIS A 405 -11.38 -9.48 5.10
C HIS A 405 -9.84 -9.37 5.01
N ARG A 406 -9.13 -9.60 6.13
CA ARG A 406 -7.67 -9.58 6.11
C ARG A 406 -7.14 -10.77 5.35
N ASP A 407 -6.32 -10.50 4.34
CA ASP A 407 -5.65 -11.52 3.54
C ASP A 407 -4.20 -11.71 4.01
N VAL A 408 -3.67 -12.92 3.87
CA VAL A 408 -2.28 -13.25 4.20
C VAL A 408 -1.28 -12.46 3.35
N ARG A 409 -1.69 -12.05 2.14
CA ARG A 409 -0.87 -11.26 1.22
C ARG A 409 -0.59 -9.87 1.76
N VAL A 410 -1.58 -9.28 2.46
CA VAL A 410 -1.49 -7.94 3.04
C VAL A 410 -2.00 -8.00 4.49
N PRO A 411 -1.21 -8.53 5.45
CA PRO A 411 -1.61 -8.67 6.85
C PRO A 411 -1.55 -7.31 7.58
N ASP A 412 -2.21 -6.30 7.02
CA ASP A 412 -2.17 -4.93 7.49
C ASP A 412 -2.96 -4.72 8.78
N THR A 413 -2.54 -3.75 9.57
CA THR A 413 -3.17 -3.33 10.83
C THR A 413 -2.91 -1.86 11.07
N THR A 414 -3.70 -1.26 11.96
CA THR A 414 -3.56 0.12 12.39
C THR A 414 -2.20 0.42 12.99
N ARG A 415 -1.71 1.60 12.62
CA ARG A 415 -0.45 2.13 13.08
C ARG A 415 -0.65 3.47 13.81
N LYS A 416 -0.01 3.61 14.96
CA LYS A 416 0.23 4.91 15.59
C LYS A 416 1.71 5.21 15.43
N TRP A 417 2.01 6.40 14.98
CA TRP A 417 3.38 6.81 14.65
C TRP A 417 3.93 7.70 15.75
N LEU A 418 5.18 7.45 16.11
CA LEU A 418 6.00 8.39 16.88
C LEU A 418 7.24 8.70 16.06
N SER A 419 7.38 9.94 15.66
CA SER A 419 8.42 10.41 14.76
C SER A 419 9.35 11.42 15.42
N LEU A 420 10.63 11.33 15.08
CA LEU A 420 11.68 12.28 15.42
C LEU A 420 12.50 12.59 14.17
N GLY A 421 13.01 13.81 14.07
CA GLY A 421 13.83 14.22 12.93
C GLY A 421 14.81 15.34 13.27
N LEU A 422 15.82 15.41 12.43
CA LEU A 422 16.89 16.40 12.52
C LEU A 422 17.20 16.90 11.11
N THR A 423 17.43 18.22 10.97
CA THR A 423 18.07 18.81 9.79
C THR A 423 19.32 19.56 10.23
N TRP A 424 20.41 19.34 9.46
CA TRP A 424 21.63 20.11 9.56
C TRP A 424 21.88 20.84 8.25
N ALA A 425 21.95 22.18 8.32
CA ALA A 425 22.20 23.08 7.22
C ALA A 425 23.61 23.71 7.37
N PRO A 426 24.68 23.06 6.88
CA PRO A 426 26.04 23.60 6.98
C PRO A 426 26.23 24.90 6.20
N SER A 427 25.36 25.20 5.25
CA SER A 427 25.34 26.42 4.45
C SER A 427 23.91 26.79 4.05
N GLU A 428 23.69 27.98 3.53
CA GLU A 428 22.41 28.42 2.99
C GLU A 428 21.94 27.60 1.78
N LYS A 429 22.89 26.93 1.09
CA LYS A 429 22.63 26.14 -0.11
C LYS A 429 22.40 24.65 0.14
N THR A 430 22.87 24.10 1.26
CA THR A 430 22.91 22.66 1.47
C THR A 430 22.27 22.29 2.79
N GLU A 431 21.33 21.35 2.76
CA GLU A 431 20.70 20.77 3.93
C GLU A 431 20.77 19.24 3.89
N TYR A 432 21.03 18.62 5.04
CA TYR A 432 20.92 17.18 5.27
C TYR A 432 19.89 16.93 6.33
N SER A 433 18.96 15.98 6.06
CA SER A 433 17.93 15.64 7.04
C SER A 433 17.90 14.14 7.30
N VAL A 434 17.58 13.79 8.54
CA VAL A 434 17.32 12.42 8.97
C VAL A 434 15.99 12.40 9.71
N GLY A 435 15.16 11.40 9.41
CA GLY A 435 13.89 11.13 10.10
C GLY A 435 13.82 9.68 10.54
N TYR A 436 13.27 9.46 11.73
CA TYR A 436 12.97 8.13 12.26
C TYR A 436 11.53 8.08 12.76
N THR A 437 10.85 6.98 12.46
CA THR A 437 9.49 6.72 12.97
C THR A 437 9.40 5.29 13.48
N HIS A 438 8.86 5.15 14.70
CA HIS A 438 8.40 3.86 15.22
C HIS A 438 6.89 3.71 15.03
N LEU A 439 6.46 2.56 14.51
CA LEU A 439 5.06 2.22 14.24
C LEU A 439 4.53 1.28 15.31
N PHE A 440 3.71 1.81 16.22
CA PHE A 440 2.98 1.00 17.19
C PHE A 440 1.77 0.34 16.52
N THR A 441 1.70 -0.98 16.57
CA THR A 441 0.66 -1.79 15.95
C THR A 441 -0.08 -2.64 16.98
N LYS A 442 -1.27 -3.14 16.61
CA LYS A 442 -1.93 -4.24 17.34
C LYS A 442 -1.72 -5.53 16.57
N ASP A 443 -1.70 -6.66 17.28
CA ASP A 443 -1.63 -7.99 16.69
C ASP A 443 -3.00 -8.34 16.07
N PRO A 444 -3.15 -8.32 14.74
CA PRO A 444 -4.45 -8.54 14.10
C PRO A 444 -4.78 -10.04 13.99
N ASN A 445 -6.07 -10.37 14.13
CA ASN A 445 -6.58 -11.69 13.79
C ASN A 445 -6.70 -11.85 12.28
N ILE A 446 -6.65 -13.08 11.81
CA ILE A 446 -6.90 -13.44 10.42
C ILE A 446 -7.69 -14.74 10.35
N THR A 447 -8.65 -14.76 9.41
CA THR A 447 -9.27 -15.96 8.87
C THR A 447 -9.40 -15.75 7.37
N SER A 448 -8.59 -16.46 6.59
CA SER A 448 -8.54 -16.35 5.13
C SER A 448 -8.81 -17.71 4.51
N THR A 449 -9.64 -17.75 3.47
CA THR A 449 -10.02 -18.98 2.76
C THR A 449 -9.58 -18.88 1.31
N SER A 450 -8.82 -19.86 0.82
CA SER A 450 -8.38 -19.94 -0.58
C SER A 450 -9.53 -20.31 -1.51
N ALA A 451 -9.33 -20.15 -2.82
CA ALA A 451 -10.29 -20.53 -3.86
C ALA A 451 -10.67 -22.03 -3.81
N THR A 452 -9.79 -22.89 -3.29
CA THR A 452 -10.05 -24.33 -3.09
C THR A 452 -10.68 -24.68 -1.75
N GLY A 453 -11.05 -23.66 -0.94
CA GLY A 453 -11.69 -23.84 0.37
C GLY A 453 -10.71 -24.13 1.52
N ASN A 454 -9.42 -24.10 1.28
CA ASN A 454 -8.41 -24.26 2.34
C ASN A 454 -8.37 -22.98 3.18
N THR A 455 -8.43 -23.14 4.51
CA THR A 455 -8.56 -22.00 5.43
C THR A 455 -7.35 -21.89 6.33
N VAL A 456 -6.87 -20.65 6.53
CA VAL A 456 -5.85 -20.32 7.53
C VAL A 456 -6.47 -19.41 8.60
N THR A 457 -6.25 -19.74 9.87
CA THR A 457 -6.77 -18.98 11.02
C THR A 457 -5.68 -18.75 12.04
N GLY A 458 -5.56 -17.51 12.55
CA GLY A 458 -4.52 -17.19 13.53
C GLY A 458 -4.41 -15.70 13.81
N LYS A 459 -3.19 -15.29 14.17
CA LYS A 459 -2.83 -13.90 14.47
C LYS A 459 -1.49 -13.56 13.84
N TYR A 460 -1.32 -12.29 13.50
CA TYR A 460 -0.01 -11.74 13.15
C TYR A 460 0.57 -10.94 14.31
N LYS A 461 1.88 -11.03 14.49
CA LYS A 461 2.67 -10.03 15.19
C LYS A 461 3.26 -9.11 14.11
N VAL A 462 2.80 -7.86 14.08
CA VAL A 462 3.25 -6.85 13.12
C VAL A 462 4.18 -5.87 13.84
N THR A 463 5.30 -5.51 13.20
CA THR A 463 6.24 -4.48 13.68
C THR A 463 6.64 -3.60 12.52
N GLY A 464 6.99 -2.34 12.80
CA GLY A 464 7.43 -1.41 11.77
C GLY A 464 8.30 -0.30 12.32
N ASP A 465 9.40 -0.05 11.63
CA ASP A 465 10.31 1.07 11.85
C ASP A 465 10.68 1.68 10.51
N VAL A 466 10.80 3.00 10.45
CA VAL A 466 11.20 3.71 9.23
C VAL A 466 12.35 4.64 9.56
N LEU A 467 13.42 4.58 8.78
CA LEU A 467 14.54 5.49 8.81
C LEU A 467 14.66 6.16 7.44
N ALA A 468 14.72 7.49 7.40
CA ALA A 468 14.91 8.23 6.17
C ALA A 468 16.08 9.20 6.27
N ALA A 469 16.73 9.42 5.14
CA ALA A 469 17.77 10.45 4.96
C ALA A 469 17.48 11.26 3.69
N SER A 470 17.79 12.54 3.71
CA SER A 470 17.71 13.40 2.53
C SER A 470 18.85 14.39 2.45
N MET A 471 19.09 14.82 1.20
CA MET A 471 19.93 15.95 0.86
C MET A 471 19.15 16.92 0.00
N GLN A 472 19.20 18.21 0.34
CA GLN A 472 18.64 19.30 -0.46
C GLN A 472 19.75 20.27 -0.85
N TYR A 473 19.73 20.73 -2.10
CA TYR A 473 20.68 21.71 -2.63
C TYR A 473 19.92 22.84 -3.33
N LYS A 474 20.21 24.08 -2.93
CA LYS A 474 19.73 25.33 -3.56
C LYS A 474 20.80 25.89 -4.49
N PHE A 475 20.44 26.19 -5.71
CA PHE A 475 21.37 26.67 -6.76
C PHE A 475 21.72 28.15 -6.65
#